data_61952799b6665eb3b654284fec214677
#
_entry.id   61952799b6665eb3b654284fec214677
#
_cell.length_a   1.000
_cell.length_b   1.000
_cell.length_c   1.000
_cell.angle_alpha   90.00
_cell.angle_beta   90.00
_cell.angle_gamma   90.00
#
_symmetry.space_group_name_H-M   'P 1'
#
loop_
_entity.id
_entity.type
_entity.pdbx_description
1 polymer ?
#
loop_
_entity_poly.entity_id
_entity_poly.type
_entity_poly.pdbx_seq_one_letter_code
_entity_poly.pdbx_strand_id
1 'polypeptide(L)'
;MKRHSTLMLVLLATLALAATSCAKLQARDNLNKGVRAFRDAHYDNAVKYFQQAVQLDPDLTTAEIYLATAYAQQFVPGARGEENKKNADMAIQTFGNVLQRDPNNVNAIAGLASIYQSLGQEDTSNLRKSHDYYMKYAQLESNNPVPYYAIGSLDWLMVFDKNNPDPKEQQLQTIDEGLANLDKALALNPDYDDAMTYKNLLYRQKAERADGEDEKKKLTEMADEWFNKGLETRKKNAEKQKSVRVGNN
;
A
#
# COMPACT_ATOMS: atom_id res chain seq x y z
N MET A 1 0.35 62.09 -0.20
CA MET A 1 0.24 60.94 0.74
C MET A 1 -0.32 59.64 0.06
N LYS A 2 -1.40 59.66 -0.72
CA LYS A 2 -1.98 58.42 -1.33
C LYS A 2 -1.02 57.67 -2.27
N ARG A 3 -0.17 58.35 -3.03
CA ARG A 3 0.75 57.77 -4.03
C ARG A 3 1.92 56.99 -3.42
N HIS A 4 2.43 57.41 -2.25
CA HIS A 4 3.49 56.70 -1.52
C HIS A 4 2.95 55.45 -0.82
N SER A 5 1.70 55.50 -0.35
CA SER A 5 1.02 54.36 0.26
C SER A 5 0.76 53.19 -0.75
N THR A 6 0.37 53.54 -1.99
CA THR A 6 0.20 52.54 -3.04
C THR A 6 1.52 51.92 -3.51
N LEU A 7 2.59 52.68 -3.64
CA LEU A 7 3.92 52.20 -3.96
C LEU A 7 4.45 51.24 -2.87
N MET A 8 4.25 51.58 -1.61
CA MET A 8 4.68 50.76 -0.47
C MET A 8 3.89 49.41 -0.40
N LEU A 9 2.59 49.43 -0.70
CA LEU A 9 1.76 48.21 -0.79
C LEU A 9 2.18 47.30 -1.94
N VAL A 10 2.51 47.85 -3.11
CA VAL A 10 3.01 47.05 -4.25
C VAL A 10 4.37 46.47 -3.94
N LEU A 11 5.27 47.21 -3.27
CA LEU A 11 6.59 46.71 -2.88
C LEU A 11 6.49 45.57 -1.85
N LEU A 12 5.59 45.68 -0.87
CA LEU A 12 5.31 44.64 0.11
C LEU A 12 4.71 43.38 -0.53
N ALA A 13 3.80 43.54 -1.49
CA ALA A 13 3.19 42.43 -2.23
C ALA A 13 4.22 41.69 -3.10
N THR A 14 5.14 42.42 -3.77
CA THR A 14 6.21 41.80 -4.56
C THR A 14 7.23 41.04 -3.69
N LEU A 15 7.54 41.60 -2.51
CA LEU A 15 8.46 40.96 -1.55
C LEU A 15 7.84 39.66 -0.98
N ALA A 16 6.55 39.67 -0.67
CA ALA A 16 5.83 38.49 -0.20
C ALA A 16 5.76 37.37 -1.28
N LEU A 17 5.50 37.73 -2.52
CA LEU A 17 5.51 36.81 -3.65
C LEU A 17 6.91 36.21 -3.90
N ALA A 18 7.98 36.99 -3.76
CA ALA A 18 9.35 36.50 -3.89
C ALA A 18 9.70 35.52 -2.75
N ALA A 19 9.29 35.82 -1.52
CA ALA A 19 9.54 34.95 -0.37
C ALA A 19 8.84 33.59 -0.50
N THR A 20 7.58 33.56 -0.95
CA THR A 20 6.85 32.30 -1.19
C THR A 20 7.45 31.47 -2.33
N SER A 21 7.96 32.12 -3.38
CA SER A 21 8.63 31.42 -4.49
C SER A 21 9.94 30.78 -4.04
N CYS A 22 10.74 31.45 -3.19
CA CYS A 22 11.96 30.88 -2.62
C CYS A 22 11.65 29.70 -1.70
N ALA A 23 10.61 29.79 -0.86
CA ALA A 23 10.20 28.69 0.01
C ALA A 23 9.79 27.44 -0.79
N LYS A 24 9.00 27.60 -1.84
CA LYS A 24 8.62 26.49 -2.73
C LYS A 24 9.83 25.85 -3.44
N LEU A 25 10.82 26.63 -3.84
CA LEU A 25 12.04 26.10 -4.43
C LEU A 25 12.85 25.29 -3.41
N GLN A 26 12.98 25.79 -2.19
CA GLN A 26 13.64 25.07 -1.10
C GLN A 26 12.87 23.80 -0.70
N ALA A 27 11.54 23.83 -0.71
CA ALA A 27 10.71 22.66 -0.47
C ALA A 27 11.02 21.54 -1.48
N ARG A 28 11.10 21.88 -2.77
CA ARG A 28 11.47 20.91 -3.83
C ARG A 28 12.90 20.39 -3.70
N ASP A 29 13.85 21.24 -3.29
CA ASP A 29 15.22 20.80 -3.03
C ASP A 29 15.28 19.80 -1.86
N ASN A 30 14.58 20.10 -0.76
CA ASN A 30 14.44 19.17 0.36
C ASN A 30 13.73 17.87 -0.04
N LEU A 31 12.65 17.93 -0.85
CA LEU A 31 12.02 16.75 -1.40
C LEU A 31 13.03 15.87 -2.16
N ASN A 32 13.83 16.46 -3.05
CA ASN A 32 14.83 15.74 -3.82
C ASN A 32 15.94 15.12 -2.95
N LYS A 33 16.38 15.83 -1.90
CA LYS A 33 17.33 15.29 -0.90
C LYS A 33 16.71 14.13 -0.13
N GLY A 34 15.44 14.26 0.28
CA GLY A 34 14.69 13.22 0.94
C GLY A 34 14.55 11.96 0.08
N VAL A 35 14.20 12.12 -1.20
CA VAL A 35 14.09 11.00 -2.15
C VAL A 35 15.43 10.27 -2.32
N ARG A 36 16.55 10.98 -2.37
CA ARG A 36 17.88 10.34 -2.40
C ARG A 36 18.14 9.55 -1.13
N ALA A 37 17.96 10.18 0.04
CA ALA A 37 18.15 9.52 1.33
C ALA A 37 17.23 8.29 1.48
N PHE A 38 15.97 8.38 1.03
CA PHE A 38 15.01 7.28 1.04
C PHE A 38 15.48 6.11 0.18
N ARG A 39 15.94 6.38 -1.06
CA ARG A 39 16.46 5.37 -1.97
C ARG A 39 17.72 4.67 -1.43
N ASP A 40 18.54 5.41 -0.69
CA ASP A 40 19.75 4.90 -0.03
C ASP A 40 19.45 4.24 1.33
N ALA A 41 18.15 4.01 1.65
CA ALA A 41 17.63 3.45 2.89
C ALA A 41 18.00 4.23 4.18
N HIS A 42 18.39 5.49 4.06
CA HIS A 42 18.63 6.39 5.17
C HIS A 42 17.32 7.07 5.61
N TYR A 43 16.38 6.29 6.14
CA TYR A 43 14.99 6.73 6.39
C TYR A 43 14.90 7.88 7.39
N ASP A 44 15.73 7.93 8.43
CA ASP A 44 15.76 9.04 9.38
C ASP A 44 16.10 10.38 8.72
N ASN A 45 17.07 10.37 7.79
CA ASN A 45 17.42 11.56 7.03
C ASN A 45 16.33 11.91 6.01
N ALA A 46 15.71 10.90 5.39
CA ALA A 46 14.59 11.10 4.49
C ALA A 46 13.43 11.80 5.20
N VAL A 47 13.03 11.33 6.38
CA VAL A 47 12.00 11.95 7.22
C VAL A 47 12.31 13.41 7.50
N LYS A 48 13.54 13.73 7.93
CA LYS A 48 13.94 15.13 8.21
C LYS A 48 13.80 16.03 6.98
N TYR A 49 14.26 15.59 5.82
CA TYR A 49 14.15 16.35 4.58
C TYR A 49 12.70 16.50 4.12
N PHE A 50 11.89 15.47 4.20
CA PHE A 50 10.47 15.54 3.83
C PHE A 50 9.68 16.42 4.79
N GLN A 51 9.95 16.39 6.10
CA GLN A 51 9.37 17.31 7.08
C GLN A 51 9.68 18.76 6.74
N GLN A 52 10.93 19.08 6.39
CA GLN A 52 11.33 20.42 5.96
C GLN A 52 10.62 20.83 4.66
N ALA A 53 10.46 19.90 3.72
CA ALA A 53 9.73 20.18 2.49
C ALA A 53 8.26 20.52 2.75
N VAL A 54 7.58 19.74 3.58
CA VAL A 54 6.17 19.97 3.98
C VAL A 54 6.02 21.27 4.77
N GLN A 55 6.97 21.59 5.64
CA GLN A 55 6.95 22.85 6.40
C GLN A 55 7.09 24.08 5.50
N LEU A 56 7.92 24.00 4.46
CA LEU A 56 8.16 25.10 3.50
C LEU A 56 7.05 25.23 2.46
N ASP A 57 6.41 24.15 2.07
CA ASP A 57 5.29 24.12 1.13
C ASP A 57 4.28 23.05 1.56
N PRO A 58 3.31 23.39 2.43
CA PRO A 58 2.28 22.47 2.89
C PRO A 58 1.37 21.92 1.78
N ASP A 59 1.33 22.58 0.63
CA ASP A 59 0.56 22.13 -0.54
C ASP A 59 1.31 21.11 -1.39
N LEU A 60 2.59 20.84 -1.09
CA LEU A 60 3.41 19.86 -1.80
C LEU A 60 3.03 18.44 -1.39
N THR A 61 1.86 17.97 -1.82
CA THR A 61 1.29 16.64 -1.50
C THR A 61 2.30 15.51 -1.72
N THR A 62 3.16 15.61 -2.74
CA THR A 62 4.20 14.62 -2.99
C THR A 62 5.16 14.47 -1.80
N ALA A 63 5.53 15.58 -1.14
CA ALA A 63 6.42 15.52 0.03
C ALA A 63 5.74 14.86 1.23
N GLU A 64 4.44 15.08 1.44
CA GLU A 64 3.68 14.41 2.49
C GLU A 64 3.55 12.91 2.24
N ILE A 65 3.28 12.50 1.00
CA ILE A 65 3.22 11.08 0.63
C ILE A 65 4.56 10.40 0.90
N TYR A 66 5.68 11.01 0.49
CA TYR A 66 7.01 10.49 0.79
C TYR A 66 7.34 10.48 2.28
N LEU A 67 6.89 11.51 3.03
CA LEU A 67 7.05 11.56 4.49
C LEU A 67 6.32 10.39 5.15
N ALA A 68 5.05 10.17 4.81
CA ALA A 68 4.26 9.07 5.32
C ALA A 68 4.88 7.72 4.96
N THR A 69 5.36 7.57 3.71
CA THR A 69 6.03 6.36 3.25
C THR A 69 7.34 6.12 4.01
N ALA A 70 8.11 7.18 4.31
CA ALA A 70 9.36 7.05 5.08
C ALA A 70 9.10 6.63 6.53
N TYR A 71 8.03 7.10 7.16
CA TYR A 71 7.59 6.59 8.45
C TYR A 71 7.15 5.12 8.37
N ALA A 72 6.36 4.75 7.35
CA ALA A 72 5.91 3.38 7.15
C ALA A 72 7.08 2.40 6.95
N GLN A 73 8.17 2.83 6.28
CA GLN A 73 9.38 2.01 6.10
C GLN A 73 10.18 1.80 7.39
N GLN A 74 10.02 2.67 8.38
CA GLN A 74 10.65 2.51 9.69
C GLN A 74 9.80 1.67 10.67
N PHE A 75 8.55 1.42 10.34
CA PHE A 75 7.71 0.52 11.11
C PHE A 75 8.08 -0.94 10.80
N VAL A 76 8.43 -1.68 11.85
CA VAL A 76 8.75 -3.11 11.77
C VAL A 76 7.64 -3.90 12.47
N PRO A 77 6.82 -4.68 11.73
CA PRO A 77 5.75 -5.47 12.33
C PRO A 77 6.29 -6.41 13.42
N GLY A 78 5.59 -6.48 14.56
CA GLY A 78 5.97 -7.31 15.71
C GLY A 78 7.12 -6.76 16.57
N ALA A 79 7.82 -5.70 16.14
CA ALA A 79 8.83 -5.07 16.97
C ALA A 79 8.17 -4.23 18.07
N ARG A 80 8.62 -4.46 19.32
CA ARG A 80 8.15 -3.72 20.50
C ARG A 80 8.93 -2.42 20.65
N GLY A 81 8.24 -1.35 21.04
CA GLY A 81 8.85 -0.05 21.37
C GLY A 81 7.99 1.12 20.93
N GLU A 82 8.04 2.20 21.72
CA GLU A 82 7.26 3.42 21.47
C GLU A 82 7.61 4.09 20.13
N GLU A 83 8.88 4.03 19.72
CA GLU A 83 9.33 4.62 18.46
C GLU A 83 8.74 3.86 17.25
N ASN A 84 8.72 2.52 17.31
CA ASN A 84 8.11 1.70 16.26
C ASN A 84 6.62 2.02 16.09
N LYS A 85 5.88 2.06 17.21
CA LYS A 85 4.48 2.45 17.22
C LYS A 85 4.27 3.88 16.69
N LYS A 86 5.09 4.82 17.14
CA LYS A 86 5.04 6.21 16.68
C LYS A 86 5.22 6.30 15.16
N ASN A 87 6.10 5.52 14.56
CA ASN A 87 6.31 5.50 13.12
C ASN A 87 5.05 5.05 12.37
N ALA A 88 4.35 4.01 12.84
CA ALA A 88 3.07 3.60 12.27
C ALA A 88 2.00 4.70 12.41
N ASP A 89 1.87 5.29 13.60
CA ASP A 89 0.89 6.35 13.88
C ASP A 89 1.14 7.59 12.99
N MET A 90 2.41 7.99 12.84
CA MET A 90 2.80 9.12 11.99
C MET A 90 2.54 8.85 10.51
N ALA A 91 2.77 7.62 10.04
CA ALA A 91 2.43 7.22 8.67
C ALA A 91 0.92 7.34 8.42
N ILE A 92 0.10 6.76 9.32
CA ILE A 92 -1.36 6.80 9.22
C ILE A 92 -1.87 8.24 9.26
N GLN A 93 -1.39 9.05 10.20
CA GLN A 93 -1.79 10.45 10.32
C GLN A 93 -1.44 11.23 9.05
N THR A 94 -0.22 11.08 8.54
CA THR A 94 0.24 11.86 7.39
C THR A 94 -0.50 11.48 6.11
N PHE A 95 -0.72 10.18 5.83
CA PHE A 95 -1.59 9.76 4.72
C PHE A 95 -3.03 10.23 4.92
N GLY A 96 -3.56 10.17 6.15
CA GLY A 96 -4.88 10.68 6.49
C GLY A 96 -5.06 12.16 6.18
N ASN A 97 -4.06 13.00 6.47
CA ASN A 97 -4.07 14.43 6.13
C ASN A 97 -4.16 14.66 4.61
N VAL A 98 -3.47 13.85 3.81
CA VAL A 98 -3.61 13.88 2.35
C VAL A 98 -5.04 13.58 1.93
N LEU A 99 -5.67 12.53 2.51
CA LEU A 99 -7.03 12.13 2.16
C LEU A 99 -8.11 13.14 2.61
N GLN A 100 -7.84 13.95 3.63
CA GLN A 100 -8.75 15.05 4.02
C GLN A 100 -8.86 16.11 2.91
N ARG A 101 -7.80 16.35 2.15
CA ARG A 101 -7.76 17.32 1.06
C ARG A 101 -8.09 16.72 -0.30
N ASP A 102 -7.63 15.50 -0.54
CA ASP A 102 -7.89 14.71 -1.75
C ASP A 102 -8.35 13.29 -1.38
N PRO A 103 -9.67 13.09 -1.17
CA PRO A 103 -10.22 11.79 -0.74
C PRO A 103 -9.95 10.64 -1.72
N ASN A 104 -9.59 10.93 -2.97
CA ASN A 104 -9.31 9.93 -4.00
C ASN A 104 -7.81 9.82 -4.34
N ASN A 105 -6.93 10.33 -3.49
CA ASN A 105 -5.50 10.20 -3.69
C ASN A 105 -5.06 8.74 -3.59
N VAL A 106 -4.79 8.15 -4.73
CA VAL A 106 -4.46 6.72 -4.86
C VAL A 106 -3.23 6.34 -4.04
N ASN A 107 -2.20 7.19 -4.00
CA ASN A 107 -0.98 6.90 -3.25
C ASN A 107 -1.21 6.88 -1.73
N ALA A 108 -2.03 7.82 -1.23
CA ALA A 108 -2.38 7.85 0.19
C ALA A 108 -3.29 6.68 0.58
N ILE A 109 -4.23 6.29 -0.29
CA ILE A 109 -5.09 5.11 -0.10
C ILE A 109 -4.24 3.84 -0.06
N ALA A 110 -3.35 3.64 -1.04
CA ALA A 110 -2.45 2.48 -1.09
C ALA A 110 -1.50 2.44 0.10
N GLY A 111 -0.99 3.60 0.55
CA GLY A 111 -0.16 3.72 1.74
C GLY A 111 -0.89 3.32 3.03
N LEU A 112 -2.13 3.77 3.21
CA LEU A 112 -2.97 3.35 4.35
C LEU A 112 -3.32 1.87 4.28
N ALA A 113 -3.64 1.34 3.10
CA ALA A 113 -3.87 -0.08 2.93
C ALA A 113 -2.66 -0.90 3.38
N SER A 114 -1.46 -0.53 2.93
CA SER A 114 -0.21 -1.24 3.25
C SER A 114 0.14 -1.17 4.73
N ILE A 115 0.05 0.00 5.38
CA ILE A 115 0.40 0.12 6.80
C ILE A 115 -0.60 -0.63 7.69
N TYR A 116 -1.91 -0.59 7.38
CA TYR A 116 -2.90 -1.38 8.10
C TYR A 116 -2.72 -2.88 7.89
N GLN A 117 -2.29 -3.33 6.71
CA GLN A 117 -1.92 -4.73 6.47
C GLN A 117 -0.76 -5.17 7.38
N SER A 118 0.27 -4.33 7.49
CA SER A 118 1.41 -4.59 8.36
C SER A 118 1.02 -4.64 9.84
N LEU A 119 0.15 -3.74 10.30
CA LEU A 119 -0.41 -3.73 11.66
C LEU A 119 -1.34 -4.93 11.93
N GLY A 120 -1.93 -5.50 10.89
CA GLY A 120 -2.78 -6.68 10.97
C GLY A 120 -2.09 -7.93 11.49
N GLN A 121 -0.75 -7.96 11.50
CA GLN A 121 0.03 -9.05 12.13
C GLN A 121 -0.06 -9.03 13.67
N GLU A 122 -0.32 -7.89 14.27
CA GLU A 122 -0.44 -7.72 15.73
C GLU A 122 -1.92 -7.67 16.17
N ASP A 123 -2.77 -7.06 15.34
CA ASP A 123 -4.20 -6.91 15.59
C ASP A 123 -4.98 -7.11 14.28
N THR A 124 -5.65 -8.26 14.17
CA THR A 124 -6.39 -8.67 12.97
C THR A 124 -7.53 -7.71 12.60
N SER A 125 -7.98 -6.85 13.52
CA SER A 125 -8.96 -5.79 13.19
C SER A 125 -8.42 -4.80 12.15
N ASN A 126 -7.09 -4.64 12.05
CA ASN A 126 -6.45 -3.80 11.05
C ASN A 126 -6.49 -4.42 9.64
N LEU A 127 -6.63 -5.76 9.51
CA LEU A 127 -6.80 -6.39 8.21
C LEU A 127 -8.09 -5.93 7.52
N ARG A 128 -9.18 -5.73 8.28
CA ARG A 128 -10.44 -5.19 7.73
C ARG A 128 -10.28 -3.76 7.22
N LYS A 129 -9.57 -2.90 7.98
CA LYS A 129 -9.26 -1.54 7.52
C LYS A 129 -8.41 -1.54 6.26
N SER A 130 -7.40 -2.41 6.21
CA SER A 130 -6.58 -2.60 5.02
C SER A 130 -7.42 -3.03 3.82
N HIS A 131 -8.30 -4.01 4.00
CA HIS A 131 -9.22 -4.50 2.98
C HIS A 131 -10.08 -3.36 2.41
N ASP A 132 -10.70 -2.53 3.27
CA ASP A 132 -11.52 -1.39 2.85
C ASP A 132 -10.72 -0.40 1.99
N TYR A 133 -9.48 -0.09 2.37
CA TYR A 133 -8.61 0.77 1.58
C TYR A 133 -8.20 0.15 0.25
N TYR A 134 -7.88 -1.16 0.19
CA TYR A 134 -7.59 -1.83 -1.07
C TYR A 134 -8.82 -1.94 -1.97
N MET A 135 -10.03 -2.13 -1.42
CA MET A 135 -11.28 -2.06 -2.19
C MET A 135 -11.46 -0.68 -2.84
N LYS A 136 -11.20 0.38 -2.10
CA LYS A 136 -11.22 1.75 -2.64
C LYS A 136 -10.15 1.95 -3.72
N TYR A 137 -8.95 1.42 -3.51
CA TYR A 137 -7.87 1.44 -4.50
C TYR A 137 -8.29 0.72 -5.80
N ALA A 138 -8.87 -0.47 -5.70
CA ALA A 138 -9.37 -1.23 -6.84
C ALA A 138 -10.48 -0.51 -7.62
N GLN A 139 -11.33 0.27 -6.94
CA GLN A 139 -12.35 1.09 -7.59
C GLN A 139 -11.75 2.24 -8.41
N LEU A 140 -10.68 2.87 -7.90
CA LEU A 140 -10.02 4.00 -8.56
C LEU A 140 -9.10 3.55 -9.69
N GLU A 141 -8.46 2.39 -9.56
CA GLU A 141 -7.54 1.82 -10.55
C GLU A 141 -7.97 0.41 -10.96
N SER A 142 -9.12 0.31 -11.63
CA SER A 142 -9.74 -0.97 -11.99
C SER A 142 -8.90 -1.86 -12.94
N ASN A 143 -7.91 -1.30 -13.63
CA ASN A 143 -7.00 -2.02 -14.52
C ASN A 143 -5.66 -2.41 -13.84
N ASN A 144 -5.50 -2.14 -12.54
CA ASN A 144 -4.32 -2.49 -11.78
C ASN A 144 -4.53 -3.83 -11.08
N PRO A 145 -3.72 -4.88 -11.32
CA PRO A 145 -3.90 -6.18 -10.66
C PRO A 145 -3.53 -6.16 -9.17
N VAL A 146 -2.73 -5.18 -8.71
CA VAL A 146 -2.17 -5.15 -7.37
C VAL A 146 -3.24 -5.09 -6.26
N PRO A 147 -4.23 -4.16 -6.28
CA PRO A 147 -5.22 -4.12 -5.22
C PRO A 147 -6.09 -5.39 -5.16
N TYR A 148 -6.43 -5.99 -6.28
CA TYR A 148 -7.19 -7.24 -6.31
C TYR A 148 -6.41 -8.42 -5.70
N TYR A 149 -5.12 -8.52 -6.01
CA TYR A 149 -4.24 -9.48 -5.36
C TYR A 149 -4.16 -9.25 -3.85
N ALA A 150 -3.99 -7.99 -3.42
CA ALA A 150 -3.90 -7.64 -2.00
C ALA A 150 -5.19 -8.00 -1.25
N ILE A 151 -6.38 -7.73 -1.83
CA ILE A 151 -7.66 -8.12 -1.25
C ILE A 151 -7.70 -9.63 -1.03
N GLY A 152 -7.43 -10.43 -2.06
CA GLY A 152 -7.47 -11.89 -1.91
C GLY A 152 -6.45 -12.44 -0.93
N SER A 153 -5.28 -11.81 -0.78
CA SER A 153 -4.30 -12.18 0.23
C SER A 153 -4.76 -11.83 1.65
N LEU A 154 -5.46 -10.71 1.85
CA LEU A 154 -6.06 -10.30 3.12
C LEU A 154 -7.22 -11.22 3.52
N ASP A 155 -8.07 -11.59 2.56
CA ASP A 155 -9.17 -12.52 2.76
C ASP A 155 -8.65 -13.87 3.25
N TRP A 156 -7.55 -14.36 2.67
CA TRP A 156 -6.89 -15.55 3.18
C TRP A 156 -6.34 -15.36 4.60
N LEU A 157 -5.68 -14.24 4.90
CA LEU A 157 -5.17 -13.96 6.25
C LEU A 157 -6.30 -13.96 7.29
N MET A 158 -7.43 -13.34 6.97
CA MET A 158 -8.59 -13.27 7.86
C MET A 158 -9.20 -14.65 8.13
N VAL A 159 -9.34 -15.51 7.10
CA VAL A 159 -9.94 -16.84 7.30
C VAL A 159 -8.96 -17.88 7.84
N PHE A 160 -7.65 -17.65 7.71
CA PHE A 160 -6.60 -18.49 8.26
C PHE A 160 -6.41 -18.27 9.76
N ASP A 161 -6.77 -17.11 10.29
CA ASP A 161 -6.69 -16.82 11.73
C ASP A 161 -7.61 -17.77 12.50
N LYS A 162 -7.02 -18.62 13.35
CA LYS A 162 -7.76 -19.57 14.19
C LYS A 162 -8.65 -18.88 15.24
N ASN A 163 -8.39 -17.61 15.55
CA ASN A 163 -9.18 -16.81 16.47
C ASN A 163 -10.24 -15.97 15.75
N ASN A 164 -10.42 -16.17 14.44
CA ASN A 164 -11.45 -15.49 13.67
C ASN A 164 -12.83 -15.76 14.28
N PRO A 165 -13.54 -14.73 14.78
CA PRO A 165 -14.83 -14.89 15.43
C PRO A 165 -15.99 -15.09 14.44
N ASP A 166 -15.75 -14.93 13.13
CA ASP A 166 -16.79 -14.96 12.12
C ASP A 166 -17.40 -16.38 12.01
N PRO A 167 -18.71 -16.50 11.84
CA PRO A 167 -19.38 -17.78 11.57
C PRO A 167 -18.83 -18.44 10.28
N LYS A 168 -18.90 -19.78 10.20
CA LYS A 168 -18.48 -20.54 9.03
C LYS A 168 -19.00 -19.96 7.70
N GLU A 169 -20.26 -19.59 7.67
CA GLU A 169 -20.89 -19.03 6.48
C GLU A 169 -20.24 -17.70 6.03
N GLN A 170 -19.93 -16.82 6.96
CA GLN A 170 -19.24 -15.57 6.66
C GLN A 170 -17.79 -15.82 6.23
N GLN A 171 -17.10 -16.79 6.84
CA GLN A 171 -15.76 -17.18 6.41
C GLN A 171 -15.78 -17.74 4.97
N LEU A 172 -16.78 -18.54 4.59
CA LEU A 172 -16.94 -19.01 3.22
C LEU A 172 -17.21 -17.88 2.24
N GLN A 173 -18.02 -16.90 2.62
CA GLN A 173 -18.23 -15.70 1.81
C GLN A 173 -16.92 -14.93 1.59
N THR A 174 -16.14 -14.70 2.64
CA THR A 174 -14.81 -14.05 2.54
C THR A 174 -13.88 -14.83 1.60
N ILE A 175 -13.88 -16.16 1.67
CA ILE A 175 -13.10 -17.02 0.75
C ILE A 175 -13.55 -16.80 -0.70
N ASP A 176 -14.85 -16.78 -0.97
CA ASP A 176 -15.37 -16.63 -2.33
C ASP A 176 -15.09 -15.21 -2.88
N GLU A 177 -15.17 -14.16 -2.06
CA GLU A 177 -14.76 -12.81 -2.41
C GLU A 177 -13.27 -12.75 -2.74
N GLY A 178 -12.42 -13.37 -1.93
CA GLY A 178 -10.98 -13.48 -2.17
C GLY A 178 -10.65 -14.18 -3.48
N LEU A 179 -11.29 -15.33 -3.75
CA LEU A 179 -11.11 -16.06 -5.00
C LEU A 179 -11.52 -15.21 -6.21
N ALA A 180 -12.64 -14.50 -6.13
CA ALA A 180 -13.11 -13.62 -7.21
C ALA A 180 -12.16 -12.45 -7.48
N ASN A 181 -11.57 -11.86 -6.44
CA ASN A 181 -10.57 -10.80 -6.59
C ASN A 181 -9.25 -11.35 -7.18
N LEU A 182 -8.79 -12.52 -6.75
CA LEU A 182 -7.62 -13.16 -7.36
C LEU A 182 -7.85 -13.51 -8.83
N ASP A 183 -9.07 -13.88 -9.23
CA ASP A 183 -9.43 -14.06 -10.63
C ASP A 183 -9.32 -12.76 -11.44
N LYS A 184 -9.77 -11.64 -10.88
CA LYS A 184 -9.56 -10.32 -11.51
C LYS A 184 -8.08 -9.97 -11.64
N ALA A 185 -7.28 -10.22 -10.60
CA ALA A 185 -5.84 -9.99 -10.65
C ALA A 185 -5.18 -10.81 -11.77
N LEU A 186 -5.55 -12.09 -11.90
CA LEU A 186 -5.03 -12.98 -12.93
C LEU A 186 -5.55 -12.66 -14.34
N ALA A 187 -6.77 -12.15 -14.47
CA ALA A 187 -7.28 -11.65 -15.74
C ALA A 187 -6.48 -10.44 -16.26
N LEU A 188 -6.02 -9.57 -15.34
CA LEU A 188 -5.20 -8.41 -15.65
C LEU A 188 -3.72 -8.76 -15.82
N ASN A 189 -3.22 -9.74 -15.06
CA ASN A 189 -1.84 -10.25 -15.14
C ASN A 189 -1.83 -11.78 -15.07
N PRO A 190 -1.86 -12.48 -16.21
CA PRO A 190 -1.87 -13.94 -16.25
C PRO A 190 -0.61 -14.62 -15.71
N ASP A 191 0.51 -13.90 -15.61
CA ASP A 191 1.78 -14.40 -15.06
C ASP A 191 1.98 -14.03 -13.56
N TYR A 192 0.90 -13.67 -12.83
CA TYR A 192 0.95 -13.28 -11.41
C TYR A 192 0.98 -14.52 -10.49
N ASP A 193 2.16 -15.11 -10.32
CA ASP A 193 2.35 -16.36 -9.57
C ASP A 193 1.97 -16.27 -8.08
N ASP A 194 2.11 -15.10 -7.45
CA ASP A 194 1.66 -14.89 -6.07
C ASP A 194 0.12 -14.96 -5.97
N ALA A 195 -0.63 -14.43 -6.94
CA ALA A 195 -2.09 -14.56 -6.97
C ALA A 195 -2.53 -16.03 -7.13
N MET A 196 -1.82 -16.83 -7.92
CA MET A 196 -2.05 -18.28 -8.02
C MET A 196 -1.79 -18.99 -6.70
N THR A 197 -0.74 -18.56 -5.98
CA THR A 197 -0.42 -19.12 -4.64
C THR A 197 -1.56 -18.86 -3.66
N TYR A 198 -2.11 -17.64 -3.59
CA TYR A 198 -3.23 -17.36 -2.69
C TYR A 198 -4.54 -18.05 -3.13
N LYS A 199 -4.76 -18.26 -4.43
CA LYS A 199 -5.90 -19.08 -4.89
C LYS A 199 -5.81 -20.52 -4.35
N ASN A 200 -4.62 -21.15 -4.45
CA ASN A 200 -4.41 -22.45 -3.83
C ASN A 200 -4.73 -22.42 -2.33
N LEU A 201 -4.23 -21.43 -1.60
CA LEU A 201 -4.42 -21.31 -0.16
C LEU A 201 -5.91 -21.11 0.22
N LEU A 202 -6.64 -20.28 -0.52
CA LEU A 202 -8.08 -20.09 -0.31
C LEU A 202 -8.90 -21.33 -0.62
N TYR A 203 -8.58 -22.08 -1.70
CA TYR A 203 -9.25 -23.35 -1.97
C TYR A 203 -9.01 -24.38 -0.87
N ARG A 204 -7.82 -24.43 -0.25
CA ARG A 204 -7.57 -25.27 0.93
C ARG A 204 -8.42 -24.83 2.13
N GLN A 205 -8.52 -23.52 2.38
CA GLN A 205 -9.39 -23.00 3.44
C GLN A 205 -10.87 -23.34 3.18
N LYS A 206 -11.31 -23.34 1.92
CA LYS A 206 -12.66 -23.75 1.53
C LYS A 206 -12.87 -25.24 1.73
N ALA A 207 -11.89 -26.07 1.37
CA ALA A 207 -11.93 -27.52 1.56
C ALA A 207 -12.00 -27.93 3.04
N GLU A 208 -11.32 -27.21 3.94
CA GLU A 208 -11.41 -27.43 5.39
C GLU A 208 -12.81 -27.15 5.95
N ARG A 209 -13.61 -26.34 5.26
CA ARG A 209 -14.98 -25.93 5.65
C ARG A 209 -16.08 -26.65 4.86
N ALA A 210 -15.71 -27.54 3.94
CA ALA A 210 -16.67 -28.33 3.17
C ALA A 210 -17.45 -29.29 4.06
N ASP A 211 -18.73 -29.51 3.77
CA ASP A 211 -19.62 -30.39 4.58
C ASP A 211 -19.56 -31.84 4.15
N GLY A 212 -18.97 -32.17 2.98
CA GLY A 212 -18.87 -33.53 2.43
C GLY A 212 -17.50 -33.86 1.89
N GLU A 213 -17.11 -35.16 1.97
CA GLU A 213 -15.79 -35.62 1.50
C GLU A 213 -15.60 -35.42 -0.01
N ASP A 214 -16.66 -35.56 -0.81
CA ASP A 214 -16.57 -35.36 -2.27
C ASP A 214 -16.28 -33.90 -2.62
N GLU A 215 -16.94 -32.96 -1.94
CA GLU A 215 -16.69 -31.52 -2.11
C GLU A 215 -15.28 -31.15 -1.63
N LYS A 216 -14.88 -31.62 -0.47
CA LYS A 216 -13.54 -31.45 0.07
C LYS A 216 -12.47 -31.94 -0.88
N LYS A 217 -12.65 -33.14 -1.45
CA LYS A 217 -11.73 -33.72 -2.44
C LYS A 217 -11.63 -32.80 -3.68
N LYS A 218 -12.76 -32.41 -4.25
CA LYS A 218 -12.81 -31.52 -5.43
C LYS A 218 -12.08 -30.20 -5.17
N LEU A 219 -12.33 -29.56 -4.02
CA LEU A 219 -11.68 -28.31 -3.65
C LEU A 219 -10.17 -28.48 -3.43
N THR A 220 -9.74 -29.63 -2.89
CA THR A 220 -8.32 -29.95 -2.74
C THR A 220 -7.66 -30.15 -4.11
N GLU A 221 -8.30 -30.83 -5.04
CA GLU A 221 -7.81 -30.97 -6.42
C GLU A 221 -7.64 -29.60 -7.10
N MET A 222 -8.61 -28.68 -6.95
CA MET A 222 -8.51 -27.30 -7.46
C MET A 222 -7.34 -26.54 -6.80
N ALA A 223 -7.12 -26.73 -5.51
CA ALA A 223 -5.98 -26.13 -4.83
C ALA A 223 -4.64 -26.64 -5.41
N ASP A 224 -4.52 -27.95 -5.65
CA ASP A 224 -3.30 -28.56 -6.21
C ASP A 224 -3.04 -28.10 -7.66
N GLU A 225 -4.08 -27.93 -8.47
CA GLU A 225 -3.97 -27.34 -9.81
C GLU A 225 -3.38 -25.92 -9.75
N TRP A 226 -3.90 -25.05 -8.87
CA TRP A 226 -3.39 -23.69 -8.72
C TRP A 226 -1.98 -23.65 -8.13
N PHE A 227 -1.64 -24.57 -7.21
CA PHE A 227 -0.28 -24.71 -6.70
C PHE A 227 0.71 -25.04 -7.82
N ASN A 228 0.41 -26.05 -8.65
CA ASN A 228 1.28 -26.47 -9.76
C ASN A 228 1.44 -25.33 -10.78
N LYS A 229 0.34 -24.66 -11.16
CA LYS A 229 0.36 -23.53 -12.08
C LYS A 229 1.22 -22.38 -11.53
N GLY A 230 1.11 -22.06 -10.23
CA GLY A 230 1.93 -21.05 -9.57
C GLY A 230 3.43 -21.39 -9.61
N LEU A 231 3.80 -22.65 -9.35
CA LEU A 231 5.19 -23.10 -9.43
C LEU A 231 5.78 -22.99 -10.84
N GLU A 232 5.03 -23.41 -11.85
CA GLU A 232 5.45 -23.30 -13.26
C GLU A 232 5.62 -21.85 -13.68
N THR A 233 4.65 -20.99 -13.32
CA THR A 233 4.70 -19.55 -13.63
C THR A 233 5.88 -18.89 -12.95
N ARG A 234 6.16 -19.21 -11.68
CA ARG A 234 7.32 -18.68 -10.94
C ARG A 234 8.65 -19.08 -11.59
N LYS A 235 8.80 -20.33 -12.03
CA LYS A 235 10.00 -20.80 -12.77
C LYS A 235 10.17 -19.99 -14.05
N LYS A 236 9.12 -19.85 -14.85
CA LYS A 236 9.11 -19.08 -16.09
C LYS A 236 9.49 -17.61 -15.85
N ASN A 237 8.95 -16.96 -14.81
CA ASN A 237 9.28 -15.60 -14.44
C ASN A 237 10.75 -15.46 -14.03
N ALA A 238 11.29 -16.41 -13.26
CA ALA A 238 12.70 -16.40 -12.86
C ALA A 238 13.65 -16.57 -14.07
N GLU A 239 13.29 -17.40 -15.05
CA GLU A 239 14.05 -17.57 -16.30
C GLU A 239 14.04 -16.29 -17.15
N LYS A 240 12.88 -15.65 -17.31
CA LYS A 240 12.76 -14.34 -17.97
C LYS A 240 13.66 -13.28 -17.32
N GLN A 241 13.69 -13.22 -15.99
CA GLN A 241 14.55 -12.26 -15.27
C GLN A 241 16.05 -12.52 -15.48
N LYS A 242 16.47 -13.80 -15.51
CA LYS A 242 17.86 -14.18 -15.78
C LYS A 242 18.29 -13.77 -17.19
N SER A 243 17.44 -14.03 -18.20
CA SER A 243 17.74 -13.68 -19.60
C SER A 243 17.89 -12.16 -19.81
N VAL A 244 17.05 -11.34 -19.14
CA VAL A 244 17.16 -9.87 -19.18
C VAL A 244 18.47 -9.37 -18.55
N ARG A 245 18.92 -9.98 -17.45
CA ARG A 245 20.18 -9.60 -16.78
C ARG A 245 21.42 -9.96 -17.63
N VAL A 246 21.39 -11.08 -18.33
CA VAL A 246 22.50 -11.53 -19.19
C VAL A 246 22.56 -10.71 -20.48
N GLY A 247 21.45 -10.23 -21.01
CA GLY A 247 21.41 -9.41 -22.23
C GLY A 247 21.82 -7.93 -22.02
N ASN A 248 21.93 -7.46 -20.77
CA ASN A 248 22.32 -6.10 -20.40
C ASN A 248 23.78 -5.97 -19.91
N ASN A 249 24.56 -7.03 -19.95
CA ASN A 249 26.03 -7.06 -19.76
C ASN A 249 26.75 -7.30 -21.09
#